data_e0cfa26fdf5bc714a4651c59c4f3687f
#
_entry.id   e0cfa26fdf5bc714a4651c59c4f3687f
#
_cell.length_a   1.000
_cell.length_b   1.000
_cell.length_c   1.000
_cell.angle_alpha   90.00
_cell.angle_beta   90.00
_cell.angle_gamma   90.00
#
_symmetry.space_group_name_H-M   'P 1'
#
loop_
_entity.id
_entity.type
_entity.pdbx_description
1 polymer ?
#
loop_
_entity_poly.entity_id
_entity_poly.type
_entity_poly.pdbx_seq_one_letter_code
_entity_poly.pdbx_strand_id
1 'polypeptide(L)'
;MAKLAAPVTHAKRSRLLRFINRILSILFVTALAACANNIPPATPTPTTTVSATQTPLAQPTAVPATEALPRLEVSQSPVEVITNSAATGDGGNIWGGHQTRIVHTQAGIFAAYTEAGVDYYSKEWRLAQRVSENNWVVLAQGIAGREPVNLLAAPDGTLYIVAWSQGVGTLWSGKPATETLTMTSELIPNMPEGYWPYGSAGINANGDLCVLASNGGERPGGEFYWSCRVQATGEWISQTSALDYRYCYTYVFPQANNQLTLVSTRDVRWSALGYTQPADAFDYVFNAFGVWQTADLQAQPLERISFIEEVPTAEYPNAFLNAQMDAYVDSKGRTHILYWQQGASTNGASQTRHRIVSTTGETIFDEPLPEAAGYYNRIFQDGHERFYILGSSGVLYPLDENGEQPGEPIRIDLGGYEVEYSGYGLSVPRTGTPLSDTMEVVFPSGDERLWLYFQLRFDDK
;
A
#
# COMPACT_ATOMS: atom_id res chain seq x y z
N MET A 1 -7.23 -31.13 47.70
CA MET A 1 -8.34 -31.11 46.72
C MET A 1 -8.55 -29.67 46.27
N ALA A 2 -7.90 -29.26 45.18
CA ALA A 2 -8.01 -27.94 44.57
C ALA A 2 -8.83 -28.11 43.28
N LYS A 3 -9.99 -27.42 43.16
CA LYS A 3 -10.82 -27.38 41.96
C LYS A 3 -10.13 -26.48 40.93
N LEU A 4 -9.74 -27.05 39.79
CA LEU A 4 -9.34 -26.34 38.60
C LEU A 4 -10.56 -25.66 37.96
N ALA A 5 -10.52 -24.34 37.82
CA ALA A 5 -11.47 -23.57 37.03
C ALA A 5 -11.12 -23.68 35.54
N ALA A 6 -12.09 -24.01 34.71
CA ALA A 6 -11.94 -24.12 33.27
C ALA A 6 -11.77 -22.73 32.62
N PRO A 7 -10.95 -22.60 31.58
CA PRO A 7 -10.75 -21.33 30.89
C PRO A 7 -12.02 -20.95 30.08
N VAL A 8 -12.51 -19.73 30.31
CA VAL A 8 -13.59 -19.12 29.50
C VAL A 8 -13.02 -18.77 28.14
N THR A 9 -13.56 -19.36 27.10
CA THR A 9 -13.10 -19.25 25.73
C THR A 9 -13.21 -17.81 25.19
N HIS A 10 -12.09 -17.29 24.69
CA HIS A 10 -11.94 -15.97 24.06
C HIS A 10 -12.91 -15.69 22.89
N ALA A 11 -13.47 -16.73 22.27
CA ALA A 11 -14.37 -16.64 21.12
C ALA A 11 -15.71 -15.91 21.40
N LYS A 12 -16.21 -15.93 22.63
CA LYS A 12 -17.46 -15.22 22.97
C LYS A 12 -17.28 -13.71 23.16
N ARG A 13 -16.09 -13.24 23.56
CA ARG A 13 -15.80 -11.81 23.73
C ARG A 13 -15.67 -11.08 22.38
N SER A 14 -15.10 -11.71 21.37
CA SER A 14 -14.92 -11.08 20.07
C SER A 14 -16.24 -10.85 19.31
N ARG A 15 -17.21 -11.76 19.43
CA ARG A 15 -18.55 -11.60 18.82
C ARG A 15 -19.36 -10.49 19.47
N LEU A 16 -19.24 -10.30 20.78
CA LEU A 16 -19.96 -9.24 21.49
C LEU A 16 -19.42 -7.86 21.14
N LEU A 17 -18.10 -7.70 21.04
CA LEU A 17 -17.46 -6.45 20.62
C LEU A 17 -17.80 -6.07 19.17
N ARG A 18 -17.87 -7.02 18.25
CA ARG A 18 -18.27 -6.77 16.85
C ARG A 18 -19.77 -6.38 16.74
N PHE A 19 -20.63 -6.95 17.57
CA PHE A 19 -22.04 -6.59 17.61
C PHE A 19 -22.25 -5.16 18.17
N ILE A 20 -21.50 -4.77 19.20
CA ILE A 20 -21.53 -3.43 19.78
C ILE A 20 -21.03 -2.39 18.79
N ASN A 21 -19.95 -2.65 18.05
CA ASN A 21 -19.43 -1.73 17.04
C ASN A 21 -20.40 -1.54 15.85
N ARG A 22 -21.11 -2.58 15.41
CA ARG A 22 -22.14 -2.46 14.37
C ARG A 22 -23.36 -1.64 14.84
N ILE A 23 -23.76 -1.74 16.10
CA ILE A 23 -24.86 -0.95 16.67
C ILE A 23 -24.46 0.52 16.84
N LEU A 24 -23.22 0.80 17.26
CA LEU A 24 -22.71 2.16 17.35
C LEU A 24 -22.62 2.85 15.97
N SER A 25 -22.22 2.14 14.93
CA SER A 25 -22.17 2.70 13.56
C SER A 25 -23.57 3.03 13.02
N ILE A 26 -24.57 2.24 13.32
CA ILE A 26 -25.97 2.49 12.90
C ILE A 26 -26.60 3.65 13.68
N LEU A 27 -26.27 3.82 14.96
CA LEU A 27 -26.76 4.92 15.78
C LEU A 27 -26.12 6.28 15.41
N PHE A 28 -24.90 6.30 14.86
CA PHE A 28 -24.25 7.52 14.43
C PHE A 28 -24.84 8.08 13.12
N VAL A 29 -25.29 7.22 12.21
CA VAL A 29 -25.94 7.63 10.94
C VAL A 29 -27.33 8.22 11.17
N THR A 30 -28.06 7.81 12.20
CA THR A 30 -29.40 8.33 12.48
C THR A 30 -29.40 9.67 13.26
N ALA A 31 -28.31 10.04 13.92
CA ALA A 31 -28.22 11.31 14.66
C ALA A 31 -27.91 12.53 13.77
N LEU A 32 -27.31 12.33 12.60
CA LEU A 32 -26.95 13.40 11.65
C LEU A 32 -28.13 13.89 10.78
N ALA A 33 -29.23 13.15 10.72
CA ALA A 33 -30.42 13.51 9.92
C ALA A 33 -31.37 14.52 10.62
N ALA A 34 -31.14 14.89 11.87
CA ALA A 34 -32.09 15.69 12.68
C ALA A 34 -31.76 17.19 12.79
N CYS A 35 -30.66 17.69 12.24
CA CYS A 35 -30.24 19.10 12.39
C CYS A 35 -30.34 20.00 11.14
N ALA A 36 -30.95 19.55 10.07
CA ALA A 36 -31.05 20.34 8.84
C ALA A 36 -32.47 20.87 8.58
N ASN A 37 -33.01 21.71 9.46
CA ASN A 37 -34.19 22.52 9.13
C ASN A 37 -34.26 23.75 10.07
N ASN A 38 -33.61 24.85 9.68
CA ASN A 38 -33.98 26.21 10.08
C ASN A 38 -33.06 27.25 9.38
N ILE A 39 -33.34 27.51 8.09
CA ILE A 39 -32.80 28.68 7.38
C ILE A 39 -33.99 29.56 7.06
N PRO A 40 -34.05 30.83 7.54
CA PRO A 40 -35.12 31.76 7.16
C PRO A 40 -34.99 32.23 5.71
N PRO A 41 -36.10 32.52 5.02
CA PRO A 41 -36.09 32.90 3.60
C PRO A 41 -35.46 34.28 3.38
N ALA A 42 -34.56 34.33 2.38
CA ALA A 42 -33.92 35.57 1.94
C ALA A 42 -34.90 36.47 1.17
N THR A 43 -34.87 37.77 1.50
CA THR A 43 -35.64 38.84 0.86
C THR A 43 -35.13 39.10 -0.58
N PRO A 44 -36.00 39.22 -1.57
CA PRO A 44 -35.56 39.42 -2.96
C PRO A 44 -35.08 40.87 -3.20
N THR A 45 -33.90 41.02 -3.76
CA THR A 45 -33.31 42.25 -4.26
C THR A 45 -33.88 42.59 -5.65
N PRO A 46 -34.20 43.84 -5.97
CA PRO A 46 -34.81 44.21 -7.23
C PRO A 46 -33.83 44.06 -8.43
N THR A 47 -34.21 43.34 -9.43
CA THR A 47 -33.47 43.09 -10.69
C THR A 47 -33.63 44.28 -11.64
N THR A 48 -32.53 44.94 -11.96
CA THR A 48 -32.47 45.97 -13.01
C THR A 48 -32.34 45.27 -14.35
N THR A 49 -33.35 45.42 -15.22
CA THR A 49 -33.37 44.84 -16.55
C THR A 49 -32.49 45.68 -17.49
N VAL A 50 -31.36 45.11 -17.93
CA VAL A 50 -30.54 45.66 -19.01
C VAL A 50 -30.94 44.97 -20.30
N SER A 51 -31.43 45.76 -21.25
CA SER A 51 -31.79 45.27 -22.60
C SER A 51 -30.51 44.98 -23.42
N ALA A 52 -30.24 43.69 -23.68
CA ALA A 52 -29.11 43.28 -24.50
C ALA A 52 -29.52 43.16 -25.97
N THR A 53 -28.83 43.91 -26.82
CA THR A 53 -28.90 43.81 -28.27
C THR A 53 -28.34 42.44 -28.70
N GLN A 54 -29.20 41.64 -29.35
CA GLN A 54 -28.80 40.32 -29.86
C GLN A 54 -27.87 40.45 -31.07
N THR A 55 -26.65 40.01 -30.94
CA THR A 55 -25.73 39.73 -32.04
C THR A 55 -26.06 38.34 -32.60
N PRO A 56 -26.09 38.12 -33.94
CA PRO A 56 -26.39 36.79 -34.51
C PRO A 56 -25.39 35.76 -34.05
N LEU A 57 -25.86 34.67 -33.48
CA LEU A 57 -25.04 33.52 -33.12
C LEU A 57 -24.45 32.88 -34.39
N ALA A 58 -23.12 32.78 -34.45
CA ALA A 58 -22.43 31.95 -35.41
C ALA A 58 -22.88 30.47 -35.26
N GLN A 59 -23.19 29.85 -36.38
CA GLN A 59 -23.57 28.43 -36.45
C GLN A 59 -22.42 27.57 -35.83
N PRO A 60 -22.71 26.64 -34.91
CA PRO A 60 -21.67 25.81 -34.36
C PRO A 60 -21.06 24.93 -35.45
N THR A 61 -19.76 25.06 -35.64
CA THR A 61 -18.97 24.15 -36.47
C THR A 61 -19.08 22.75 -35.84
N ALA A 62 -19.46 21.75 -36.65
CA ALA A 62 -19.51 20.37 -36.17
C ALA A 62 -18.16 19.97 -35.58
N VAL A 63 -18.15 19.68 -34.30
CA VAL A 63 -16.99 19.09 -33.62
C VAL A 63 -16.75 17.72 -34.27
N PRO A 64 -15.54 17.40 -34.74
CA PRO A 64 -15.24 16.06 -35.24
C PRO A 64 -15.64 15.05 -34.15
N ALA A 65 -16.33 13.99 -34.55
CA ALA A 65 -16.62 12.89 -33.62
C ALA A 65 -15.28 12.41 -33.04
N THR A 66 -15.11 12.57 -31.76
CA THR A 66 -13.99 11.99 -31.02
C THR A 66 -14.05 10.47 -31.24
N GLU A 67 -13.04 9.88 -31.88
CA GLU A 67 -12.96 8.43 -31.99
C GLU A 67 -13.13 7.87 -30.56
N ALA A 68 -14.11 6.98 -30.40
CA ALA A 68 -14.32 6.33 -29.13
C ALA A 68 -13.03 5.54 -28.80
N LEU A 69 -12.42 5.86 -27.67
CA LEU A 69 -11.29 5.09 -27.17
C LEU A 69 -11.67 3.59 -27.17
N PRO A 70 -10.77 2.70 -27.55
CA PRO A 70 -11.04 1.27 -27.53
C PRO A 70 -11.59 0.88 -26.16
N ARG A 71 -12.70 0.16 -26.15
CA ARG A 71 -13.34 -0.25 -24.89
C ARG A 71 -12.46 -1.31 -24.22
N LEU A 72 -11.86 -0.93 -23.11
CA LEU A 72 -11.09 -1.83 -22.28
C LEU A 72 -11.98 -2.96 -21.73
N GLU A 73 -11.56 -4.19 -21.91
CA GLU A 73 -12.15 -5.35 -21.25
C GLU A 73 -11.21 -5.87 -20.16
N VAL A 74 -11.71 -5.93 -18.92
CA VAL A 74 -10.99 -6.55 -17.80
C VAL A 74 -11.67 -7.87 -17.50
N SER A 75 -10.91 -8.95 -17.56
CA SER A 75 -11.34 -10.27 -17.14
C SER A 75 -10.59 -10.68 -15.87
N GLN A 76 -11.16 -11.63 -15.13
CA GLN A 76 -10.62 -12.09 -13.84
C GLN A 76 -10.65 -13.61 -13.78
N SER A 77 -9.58 -14.22 -13.24
CA SER A 77 -9.61 -15.63 -12.86
C SER A 77 -10.46 -15.86 -11.60
N PRO A 78 -10.97 -17.08 -11.36
CA PRO A 78 -11.54 -17.43 -10.06
C PRO A 78 -10.56 -17.15 -8.92
N VAL A 79 -11.10 -16.87 -7.72
CA VAL A 79 -10.27 -16.73 -6.51
C VAL A 79 -9.78 -18.10 -6.05
N GLU A 80 -8.48 -18.22 -5.81
CA GLU A 80 -7.81 -19.43 -5.35
C GLU A 80 -7.32 -19.28 -3.91
N VAL A 81 -7.28 -20.38 -3.17
CA VAL A 81 -6.66 -20.44 -1.84
C VAL A 81 -5.20 -20.88 -1.97
N ILE A 82 -4.26 -20.00 -1.61
CA ILE A 82 -2.83 -20.34 -1.53
C ILE A 82 -2.58 -21.19 -0.27
N THR A 83 -3.12 -20.73 0.88
CA THR A 83 -3.03 -21.45 2.15
C THR A 83 -4.16 -21.06 3.08
N ASN A 84 -4.47 -21.93 4.05
CA ASN A 84 -5.38 -21.69 5.17
C ASN A 84 -4.66 -21.64 6.53
N SER A 85 -3.32 -21.52 6.52
CA SER A 85 -2.48 -21.48 7.72
C SER A 85 -1.71 -20.16 7.89
N ALA A 86 -2.04 -19.14 7.09
CA ALA A 86 -1.38 -17.85 7.14
C ALA A 86 -1.44 -17.21 8.55
N ALA A 87 -0.36 -16.55 8.97
CA ALA A 87 -0.32 -15.84 10.24
C ALA A 87 -1.27 -14.64 10.20
N THR A 88 -1.95 -14.39 11.32
CA THR A 88 -2.92 -13.32 11.52
C THR A 88 -2.48 -12.36 12.61
N GLY A 89 -3.18 -11.23 12.72
CA GLY A 89 -2.92 -10.22 13.75
C GLY A 89 -1.77 -9.29 13.41
N ASP A 90 -1.30 -8.56 14.40
CA ASP A 90 -0.22 -7.57 14.25
C ASP A 90 1.07 -8.24 13.73
N GLY A 91 1.66 -7.68 12.69
CA GLY A 91 2.80 -8.28 12.01
C GLY A 91 2.46 -9.60 11.31
N GLY A 92 1.19 -9.85 10.96
CA GLY A 92 0.73 -11.01 10.16
C GLY A 92 1.30 -11.01 8.73
N ASN A 93 0.46 -11.37 7.75
CA ASN A 93 0.95 -11.48 6.38
C ASN A 93 1.07 -10.15 5.65
N ILE A 94 0.26 -9.17 6.00
CA ILE A 94 0.33 -7.83 5.44
C ILE A 94 0.27 -6.80 6.56
N TRP A 95 1.25 -5.90 6.55
CA TRP A 95 1.24 -4.73 7.41
C TRP A 95 0.97 -3.43 6.67
N GLY A 96 1.03 -3.48 5.36
CA GLY A 96 0.75 -2.39 4.43
C GLY A 96 1.18 -2.73 3.01
N GLY A 97 0.73 -1.95 2.04
CA GLY A 97 1.06 -2.11 0.62
C GLY A 97 2.55 -1.95 0.29
N HIS A 98 3.33 -1.39 1.22
CA HIS A 98 4.79 -1.25 1.07
C HIS A 98 5.51 -2.60 0.98
N GLN A 99 4.92 -3.67 1.49
CA GLN A 99 5.51 -5.00 1.44
C GLN A 99 5.15 -5.73 0.15
N THR A 100 6.11 -6.42 -0.43
CA THR A 100 5.98 -7.18 -1.68
C THR A 100 5.71 -8.64 -1.37
N ARG A 101 4.71 -9.26 -2.05
CA ARG A 101 4.19 -10.58 -1.69
C ARG A 101 4.07 -11.55 -2.83
N ILE A 102 4.04 -11.04 -4.05
CA ILE A 102 3.80 -11.83 -5.25
C ILE A 102 4.65 -11.33 -6.39
N VAL A 103 5.16 -12.25 -7.18
CA VAL A 103 5.94 -11.96 -8.39
C VAL A 103 5.52 -12.91 -9.51
N HIS A 104 5.56 -12.42 -10.74
CA HIS A 104 5.42 -13.20 -11.94
C HIS A 104 6.74 -13.17 -12.71
N THR A 105 7.31 -14.33 -12.97
CA THR A 105 8.58 -14.52 -13.70
C THR A 105 8.37 -15.49 -14.86
N GLN A 106 9.40 -15.67 -15.69
CA GLN A 106 9.37 -16.71 -16.73
C GLN A 106 9.23 -18.13 -16.16
N ALA A 107 9.62 -18.36 -14.90
CA ALA A 107 9.49 -19.65 -14.22
C ALA A 107 8.09 -19.86 -13.59
N GLY A 108 7.20 -18.85 -13.64
CA GLY A 108 5.85 -18.91 -13.12
C GLY A 108 5.54 -17.84 -12.07
N ILE A 109 4.44 -18.06 -11.36
CA ILE A 109 3.91 -17.14 -10.34
C ILE A 109 4.33 -17.69 -8.98
N PHE A 110 4.91 -16.80 -8.16
CA PHE A 110 5.36 -17.11 -6.80
C PHE A 110 4.76 -16.15 -5.79
N ALA A 111 4.30 -16.68 -4.67
CA ALA A 111 3.75 -15.89 -3.56
C ALA A 111 4.49 -16.23 -2.25
N ALA A 112 4.74 -15.20 -1.43
CA ALA A 112 5.30 -15.37 -0.10
C ALA A 112 4.27 -15.02 0.96
N TYR A 113 4.24 -15.83 2.02
CA TYR A 113 3.40 -15.62 3.20
C TYR A 113 4.13 -16.08 4.45
N THR A 114 3.60 -15.72 5.62
CA THR A 114 4.11 -16.19 6.91
C THR A 114 3.08 -17.06 7.62
N GLU A 115 3.55 -18.06 8.33
CA GLU A 115 2.78 -18.89 9.26
C GLU A 115 3.17 -18.58 10.71
N ALA A 116 2.28 -18.92 11.64
CA ALA A 116 2.57 -18.75 13.05
C ALA A 116 3.74 -19.64 13.48
N GLY A 117 4.74 -19.07 14.13
CA GLY A 117 5.82 -19.78 14.76
C GLY A 117 5.50 -20.20 16.19
N VAL A 118 6.53 -20.57 16.96
CA VAL A 118 6.38 -20.99 18.37
C VAL A 118 5.98 -19.82 19.29
N ASP A 119 6.27 -18.59 18.88
CA ASP A 119 5.86 -17.37 19.57
C ASP A 119 5.62 -16.22 18.58
N TYR A 120 5.27 -15.04 19.10
CA TYR A 120 4.98 -13.85 18.33
C TYR A 120 6.14 -13.36 17.45
N TYR A 121 7.39 -13.59 17.89
CA TYR A 121 8.60 -13.09 17.22
C TYR A 121 9.29 -14.13 16.32
N SER A 122 8.73 -15.34 16.21
CA SER A 122 9.36 -16.46 15.49
C SER A 122 8.43 -17.05 14.41
N LYS A 123 7.79 -16.18 13.63
CA LYS A 123 7.01 -16.64 12.45
C LYS A 123 7.93 -17.31 11.43
N GLU A 124 7.34 -18.18 10.63
CA GLU A 124 8.04 -18.83 9.52
C GLU A 124 7.51 -18.31 8.19
N TRP A 125 8.41 -17.99 7.26
CA TRP A 125 8.01 -17.66 5.91
C TRP A 125 7.90 -18.92 5.05
N ARG A 126 6.98 -18.87 4.09
CA ARG A 126 6.78 -19.85 3.02
C ARG A 126 6.88 -19.13 1.69
N LEU A 127 7.52 -19.78 0.71
CA LEU A 127 7.52 -19.39 -0.69
C LEU A 127 6.79 -20.47 -1.48
N ALA A 128 5.62 -20.13 -2.02
CA ALA A 128 4.79 -21.03 -2.80
C ALA A 128 4.83 -20.67 -4.28
N GLN A 129 4.81 -21.68 -5.13
CA GLN A 129 4.66 -21.57 -6.58
C GLN A 129 3.26 -22.04 -7.00
N ARG A 130 2.62 -21.29 -7.89
CA ARG A 130 1.41 -21.73 -8.57
C ARG A 130 1.79 -22.69 -9.70
N VAL A 131 1.41 -23.96 -9.54
CA VAL A 131 1.68 -25.03 -10.53
C VAL A 131 0.56 -25.12 -11.56
N SER A 132 -0.68 -24.95 -11.11
CA SER A 132 -1.89 -24.90 -11.93
C SER A 132 -3.00 -24.22 -11.16
N GLU A 133 -4.17 -24.08 -11.76
CA GLU A 133 -5.36 -23.56 -11.08
C GLU A 133 -5.65 -24.36 -9.80
N ASN A 134 -5.84 -23.64 -8.69
CA ASN A 134 -6.06 -24.18 -7.33
C ASN A 134 -4.96 -25.12 -6.81
N ASN A 135 -3.75 -25.08 -7.40
CA ASN A 135 -2.64 -25.92 -6.98
C ASN A 135 -1.37 -25.10 -6.73
N TRP A 136 -1.11 -24.85 -5.46
CA TRP A 136 0.06 -24.14 -4.96
C TRP A 136 0.98 -25.09 -4.19
N VAL A 137 2.26 -25.05 -4.47
CA VAL A 137 3.28 -25.92 -3.86
C VAL A 137 4.31 -25.06 -3.14
N VAL A 138 4.55 -25.33 -1.86
CA VAL A 138 5.62 -24.67 -1.09
C VAL A 138 6.98 -25.23 -1.54
N LEU A 139 7.83 -24.34 -2.07
CA LEU A 139 9.16 -24.70 -2.58
C LEU A 139 10.27 -24.44 -1.55
N ALA A 140 10.09 -23.44 -0.69
CA ALA A 140 11.08 -23.06 0.31
C ALA A 140 10.41 -22.45 1.54
N GLN A 141 11.15 -22.47 2.66
CA GLN A 141 10.71 -21.93 3.94
C GLN A 141 11.90 -21.49 4.80
N GLY A 142 11.62 -20.64 5.79
CA GLY A 142 12.63 -20.22 6.77
C GLY A 142 12.03 -19.37 7.87
N ILE A 143 12.86 -18.85 8.75
CA ILE A 143 12.42 -18.02 9.88
C ILE A 143 12.21 -16.58 9.40
N ALA A 144 11.05 -16.02 9.68
CA ALA A 144 10.68 -14.64 9.32
C ALA A 144 10.90 -13.64 10.46
N GLY A 145 10.71 -14.03 11.71
CA GLY A 145 10.56 -13.11 12.84
C GLY A 145 9.15 -12.54 12.93
N ARG A 146 9.00 -11.35 13.53
CA ARG A 146 7.71 -10.67 13.67
C ARG A 146 7.23 -10.05 12.35
N GLU A 147 8.15 -9.37 11.67
CA GLU A 147 7.82 -8.65 10.43
C GLU A 147 7.35 -9.60 9.33
N PRO A 148 6.36 -9.18 8.52
CA PRO A 148 6.11 -9.86 7.26
C PRO A 148 7.32 -9.79 6.34
N VAL A 149 7.50 -10.80 5.48
CA VAL A 149 8.62 -10.84 4.54
C VAL A 149 8.32 -10.02 3.26
N ASN A 150 9.35 -9.68 2.48
CA ASN A 150 9.21 -9.16 1.13
C ASN A 150 9.71 -10.21 0.12
N LEU A 151 8.94 -10.42 -0.93
CA LEU A 151 9.30 -11.28 -2.08
C LEU A 151 9.60 -10.40 -3.29
N LEU A 152 10.74 -10.65 -3.94
CA LEU A 152 11.20 -9.91 -5.13
C LEU A 152 11.77 -10.89 -6.14
N ALA A 153 11.81 -10.50 -7.42
CA ALA A 153 12.40 -11.29 -8.47
C ALA A 153 13.36 -10.45 -9.33
N ALA A 154 14.57 -10.93 -9.56
CA ALA A 154 15.48 -10.32 -10.53
C ALA A 154 15.12 -10.73 -11.96
N PRO A 155 15.54 -9.95 -12.98
CA PRO A 155 15.30 -10.27 -14.39
C PRO A 155 15.88 -11.63 -14.84
N ASP A 156 16.90 -12.11 -14.17
CA ASP A 156 17.52 -13.43 -14.44
C ASP A 156 16.73 -14.60 -13.83
N GLY A 157 15.59 -14.33 -13.17
CA GLY A 157 14.73 -15.29 -12.51
C GLY A 157 15.15 -15.65 -11.08
N THR A 158 16.16 -14.99 -10.51
CA THR A 158 16.50 -15.17 -9.08
C THR A 158 15.40 -14.58 -8.21
N LEU A 159 14.88 -15.38 -7.28
CA LEU A 159 13.92 -14.95 -6.27
C LEU A 159 14.65 -14.53 -5.00
N TYR A 160 14.16 -13.47 -4.38
CA TYR A 160 14.67 -12.93 -3.12
C TYR A 160 13.57 -12.89 -2.07
N ILE A 161 13.91 -13.32 -0.84
CA ILE A 161 13.08 -13.12 0.35
C ILE A 161 13.88 -12.25 1.33
N VAL A 162 13.34 -11.09 1.67
CA VAL A 162 13.86 -10.24 2.75
C VAL A 162 13.09 -10.58 4.03
N ALA A 163 13.79 -11.05 5.04
CA ALA A 163 13.24 -11.47 6.32
C ALA A 163 14.00 -10.85 7.49
N TRP A 164 13.33 -10.71 8.65
CA TRP A 164 13.91 -10.11 9.87
C TRP A 164 14.01 -11.16 11.00
N SER A 165 14.71 -12.25 10.69
CA SER A 165 14.87 -13.37 11.61
C SER A 165 15.57 -12.93 12.89
N GLN A 166 14.91 -13.12 14.04
CA GLN A 166 15.44 -12.72 15.35
C GLN A 166 15.89 -11.25 15.43
N GLY A 167 15.23 -10.38 14.67
CA GLY A 167 15.53 -8.95 14.61
C GLY A 167 16.74 -8.59 13.72
N VAL A 168 17.24 -9.52 12.92
CA VAL A 168 18.36 -9.30 11.99
C VAL A 168 17.89 -9.38 10.55
N GLY A 169 18.18 -8.36 9.76
CA GLY A 169 17.85 -8.31 8.33
C GLY A 169 18.63 -9.37 7.54
N THR A 170 17.92 -10.28 6.90
CA THR A 170 18.49 -11.39 6.13
C THR A 170 17.91 -11.41 4.74
N LEU A 171 18.76 -11.51 3.73
CA LEU A 171 18.40 -11.74 2.34
C LEU A 171 18.58 -13.23 2.01
N TRP A 172 17.48 -13.85 1.64
CA TRP A 172 17.48 -15.19 1.06
C TRP A 172 17.38 -15.08 -0.45
N SER A 173 18.18 -15.86 -1.19
CA SER A 173 18.20 -15.87 -2.64
C SER A 173 18.25 -17.27 -3.20
N GLY A 174 17.54 -17.50 -4.31
CA GLY A 174 17.56 -18.79 -5.00
C GLY A 174 16.93 -18.69 -6.39
N LYS A 175 17.36 -19.55 -7.30
CA LYS A 175 16.82 -19.63 -8.65
C LYS A 175 16.00 -20.90 -8.79
N PRO A 176 14.69 -20.80 -9.12
CA PRO A 176 13.86 -21.98 -9.32
C PRO A 176 14.41 -22.86 -10.44
N ALA A 177 14.59 -24.14 -10.17
CA ALA A 177 14.77 -25.18 -11.17
C ALA A 177 13.46 -25.98 -11.27
N THR A 178 13.35 -26.89 -12.23
CA THR A 178 12.09 -27.51 -12.66
C THR A 178 11.24 -28.13 -11.54
N GLU A 179 11.84 -28.51 -10.40
CA GLU A 179 11.08 -29.10 -9.26
C GLU A 179 11.70 -28.78 -7.91
N THR A 180 12.77 -27.96 -7.88
CA THR A 180 13.50 -27.67 -6.64
C THR A 180 13.90 -26.20 -6.58
N LEU A 181 13.91 -25.65 -5.37
CA LEU A 181 14.46 -24.34 -5.06
C LEU A 181 15.36 -24.47 -3.83
N THR A 182 16.64 -24.23 -4.03
CA THR A 182 17.57 -24.09 -2.92
C THR A 182 17.80 -22.61 -2.66
N MET A 183 17.50 -22.16 -1.44
CA MET A 183 17.74 -20.79 -1.00
C MET A 183 19.02 -20.71 -0.19
N THR A 184 19.85 -19.72 -0.47
CA THR A 184 21.01 -19.33 0.34
C THR A 184 20.71 -18.01 1.02
N SER A 185 21.30 -17.77 2.19
CA SER A 185 21.06 -16.54 2.93
C SER A 185 22.35 -15.77 3.18
N GLU A 186 22.25 -14.44 3.20
CA GLU A 186 23.29 -13.52 3.61
C GLU A 186 22.70 -12.44 4.53
N LEU A 187 23.52 -11.82 5.36
CA LEU A 187 23.11 -10.69 6.18
C LEU A 187 23.04 -9.42 5.32
N ILE A 188 21.98 -8.64 5.51
CA ILE A 188 21.87 -7.34 4.87
C ILE A 188 22.71 -6.35 5.69
N PRO A 189 23.73 -5.69 5.12
CA PRO A 189 24.57 -4.76 5.84
C PRO A 189 23.82 -3.51 6.28
N ASN A 190 24.32 -2.84 7.32
CA ASN A 190 23.80 -1.56 7.82
C ASN A 190 22.33 -1.57 8.24
N MET A 191 21.78 -2.72 8.61
CA MET A 191 20.41 -2.79 9.15
C MET A 191 20.46 -2.73 10.67
N PRO A 192 19.50 -1.99 11.31
CA PRO A 192 19.42 -1.96 12.77
C PRO A 192 18.98 -3.33 13.29
N GLU A 193 19.55 -3.75 14.42
CA GLU A 193 19.04 -4.90 15.16
C GLU A 193 17.74 -4.53 15.87
N GLY A 194 16.75 -5.41 15.83
CA GLY A 194 15.49 -5.22 16.55
C GLY A 194 14.30 -5.92 15.91
N TYR A 195 13.25 -6.09 16.70
CA TYR A 195 12.03 -6.79 16.27
C TYR A 195 11.01 -5.90 15.52
N TRP A 196 11.30 -4.59 15.41
CA TRP A 196 10.40 -3.58 14.84
C TRP A 196 11.10 -2.72 13.76
N PRO A 197 11.72 -3.34 12.74
CA PRO A 197 12.47 -2.60 11.74
C PRO A 197 11.59 -1.85 10.74
N TYR A 198 10.29 -2.15 10.64
CA TYR A 198 9.40 -1.66 9.58
C TYR A 198 10.00 -1.84 8.18
N GLY A 199 10.50 -3.08 7.97
CA GLY A 199 11.30 -3.45 6.82
C GLY A 199 10.54 -3.39 5.50
N SER A 200 11.19 -2.87 4.47
CA SER A 200 10.66 -2.72 3.12
C SER A 200 11.72 -3.06 2.09
N ALA A 201 11.30 -3.42 0.88
CA ALA A 201 12.21 -3.69 -0.21
C ALA A 201 11.60 -3.35 -1.57
N GLY A 202 12.47 -3.13 -2.54
CA GLY A 202 12.14 -2.96 -3.95
C GLY A 202 13.29 -3.41 -4.84
N ILE A 203 13.01 -3.70 -6.10
CA ILE A 203 13.99 -4.09 -7.09
C ILE A 203 13.72 -3.35 -8.41
N ASN A 204 14.75 -3.03 -9.17
CA ASN A 204 14.61 -2.37 -10.47
C ASN A 204 14.74 -3.35 -11.64
N ALA A 205 14.58 -2.84 -12.86
CA ALA A 205 14.68 -3.62 -14.08
C ALA A 205 16.09 -4.16 -14.37
N ASN A 206 17.14 -3.64 -13.71
CA ASN A 206 18.50 -4.18 -13.80
C ASN A 206 18.74 -5.31 -12.78
N GLY A 207 17.81 -5.51 -11.84
CA GLY A 207 17.95 -6.45 -10.73
C GLY A 207 18.64 -5.85 -9.49
N ASP A 208 18.90 -4.53 -9.46
CA ASP A 208 19.42 -3.90 -8.26
C ASP A 208 18.33 -3.87 -7.18
N LEU A 209 18.64 -4.47 -6.05
CA LEU A 209 17.72 -4.68 -4.92
C LEU A 209 18.04 -3.68 -3.82
N CYS A 210 17.06 -2.90 -3.36
CA CYS A 210 17.20 -2.05 -2.19
C CYS A 210 16.32 -2.53 -1.04
N VAL A 211 16.87 -2.53 0.16
CA VAL A 211 16.19 -2.84 1.43
C VAL A 211 16.29 -1.64 2.34
N LEU A 212 15.22 -1.34 3.05
CA LEU A 212 15.16 -0.24 4.00
C LEU A 212 14.57 -0.72 5.33
N ALA A 213 15.10 -0.20 6.41
CA ALA A 213 14.52 -0.26 7.75
C ALA A 213 14.46 1.15 8.36
N SER A 214 13.61 1.36 9.35
CA SER A 214 13.52 2.62 10.08
C SER A 214 13.51 2.41 11.59
N ASN A 215 13.94 3.42 12.34
CA ASN A 215 13.87 3.43 13.80
C ASN A 215 13.33 4.77 14.35
N GLY A 216 13.18 4.84 15.67
CA GLY A 216 12.70 6.03 16.37
C GLY A 216 11.22 5.92 16.78
N GLY A 217 10.53 7.07 16.91
CA GLY A 217 9.09 7.16 17.16
C GLY A 217 8.67 7.57 18.56
N GLU A 218 9.52 7.41 19.56
CA GLU A 218 9.23 7.80 20.94
C GLU A 218 9.48 9.30 21.21
N ARG A 219 10.33 9.94 20.41
CA ARG A 219 10.74 11.34 20.49
C ARG A 219 11.05 11.89 19.10
N PRO A 220 11.22 13.23 18.93
CA PRO A 220 11.75 13.80 17.68
C PRO A 220 13.07 13.13 17.28
N GLY A 221 13.29 12.99 16.00
CA GLY A 221 14.39 12.25 15.39
C GLY A 221 14.00 10.85 14.98
N GLY A 222 14.65 10.36 13.95
CA GLY A 222 14.52 9.02 13.39
C GLY A 222 15.61 8.79 12.36
N GLU A 223 15.67 7.60 11.82
CA GLU A 223 16.67 7.23 10.82
C GLU A 223 16.06 6.28 9.80
N PHE A 224 16.47 6.44 8.55
CA PHE A 224 16.41 5.40 7.53
C PHE A 224 17.76 4.70 7.45
N TYR A 225 17.74 3.39 7.60
CA TYR A 225 18.85 2.50 7.28
C TYR A 225 18.52 1.85 5.95
N TRP A 226 19.33 2.07 4.93
CA TRP A 226 19.10 1.46 3.64
C TRP A 226 20.36 0.86 3.06
N SER A 227 20.17 -0.20 2.30
CA SER A 227 21.23 -0.93 1.61
C SER A 227 20.72 -1.40 0.26
N CYS A 228 21.48 -1.11 -0.78
CA CYS A 228 21.20 -1.51 -2.14
C CYS A 228 22.27 -2.47 -2.63
N ARG A 229 21.86 -3.65 -3.12
CA ARG A 229 22.73 -4.64 -3.74
C ARG A 229 22.74 -4.43 -5.24
N VAL A 230 23.89 -4.09 -5.79
CA VAL A 230 24.08 -3.91 -7.22
C VAL A 230 24.16 -5.29 -7.89
N GLN A 231 23.22 -5.60 -8.78
CA GLN A 231 23.13 -6.93 -9.41
C GLN A 231 24.37 -7.29 -10.20
N ALA A 232 24.95 -6.33 -10.92
CA ALA A 232 26.09 -6.58 -11.80
C ALA A 232 27.39 -6.99 -11.05
N THR A 233 27.59 -6.49 -9.81
CA THR A 233 28.80 -6.74 -9.02
C THR A 233 28.55 -7.60 -7.80
N GLY A 234 27.29 -7.68 -7.32
CA GLY A 234 26.92 -8.29 -6.06
C GLY A 234 27.30 -7.46 -4.82
N GLU A 235 27.84 -6.25 -5.01
CA GLU A 235 28.25 -5.37 -3.93
C GLU A 235 27.08 -4.62 -3.31
N TRP A 236 27.21 -4.31 -2.01
CA TRP A 236 26.24 -3.52 -1.26
C TRP A 236 26.71 -2.07 -1.12
N ILE A 237 25.80 -1.14 -1.41
CA ILE A 237 25.92 0.27 -1.11
C ILE A 237 24.98 0.55 0.06
N SER A 238 25.52 1.04 1.17
CA SER A 238 24.75 1.18 2.42
C SER A 238 24.94 2.57 3.01
N GLN A 239 23.83 3.17 3.48
CA GLN A 239 23.86 4.47 4.15
C GLN A 239 22.81 4.53 5.28
N THR A 240 23.00 5.48 6.19
CA THR A 240 22.03 5.88 7.21
C THR A 240 21.69 7.35 6.98
N SER A 241 20.40 7.66 6.92
CA SER A 241 19.90 9.02 6.72
C SER A 241 19.12 9.47 7.95
N ALA A 242 19.57 10.56 8.58
CA ALA A 242 18.88 11.15 9.72
C ALA A 242 17.59 11.85 9.27
N LEU A 243 16.55 11.73 10.10
CA LEU A 243 15.22 12.27 9.86
C LEU A 243 14.77 13.17 11.02
N ASP A 244 13.85 14.09 10.75
CA ASP A 244 13.18 14.91 11.78
C ASP A 244 12.35 14.06 12.75
N TYR A 245 11.73 12.99 12.26
CA TYR A 245 10.93 12.01 13.00
C TYR A 245 11.12 10.61 12.42
N ARG A 246 10.55 9.58 13.07
CA ARG A 246 10.41 8.26 12.48
C ARG A 246 9.40 8.27 11.36
N TYR A 247 9.75 7.63 10.24
CA TYR A 247 8.84 7.33 9.12
C TYR A 247 8.84 5.83 8.88
N CYS A 248 7.65 5.25 8.68
CA CYS A 248 7.43 3.81 8.51
C CYS A 248 6.59 3.51 7.28
N TYR A 249 6.37 2.23 7.01
CA TYR A 249 5.57 1.75 5.87
C TYR A 249 6.12 2.25 4.53
N THR A 250 7.44 2.26 4.40
CA THR A 250 8.15 2.90 3.29
C THR A 250 8.02 2.09 2.01
N TYR A 251 7.62 2.74 0.93
CA TYR A 251 7.74 2.20 -0.42
C TYR A 251 9.14 2.50 -0.96
N VAL A 252 9.81 1.47 -1.48
CA VAL A 252 11.20 1.53 -1.95
C VAL A 252 11.21 1.30 -3.45
N PHE A 253 11.67 2.29 -4.22
CA PHE A 253 11.74 2.27 -5.67
C PHE A 253 13.17 2.53 -6.15
N PRO A 254 14.04 1.50 -6.23
CA PRO A 254 15.31 1.63 -6.93
C PRO A 254 15.03 1.79 -8.43
N GLN A 255 15.70 2.73 -9.07
CA GLN A 255 15.54 3.02 -10.49
C GLN A 255 16.77 2.58 -11.29
N ALA A 256 16.58 2.27 -12.56
CA ALA A 256 17.65 1.75 -13.43
C ALA A 256 18.82 2.74 -13.65
N ASN A 257 18.62 4.01 -13.39
CA ASN A 257 19.60 5.09 -13.52
C ASN A 257 20.40 5.37 -12.23
N ASN A 258 20.48 4.40 -11.31
CA ASN A 258 21.16 4.52 -10.02
C ASN A 258 20.50 5.48 -9.02
N GLN A 259 19.23 5.79 -9.21
CA GLN A 259 18.42 6.60 -8.31
C GLN A 259 17.60 5.72 -7.35
N LEU A 260 17.22 6.31 -6.22
CA LEU A 260 16.31 5.69 -5.26
C LEU A 260 15.22 6.70 -4.88
N THR A 261 13.96 6.29 -5.02
CA THR A 261 12.81 7.04 -4.53
C THR A 261 12.15 6.28 -3.37
N LEU A 262 11.86 6.99 -2.30
CA LEU A 262 11.16 6.47 -1.11
C LEU A 262 9.89 7.28 -0.86
N VAL A 263 8.81 6.60 -0.49
CA VAL A 263 7.59 7.25 0.01
C VAL A 263 7.28 6.65 1.38
N SER A 264 7.12 7.50 2.41
CA SER A 264 7.02 7.01 3.78
C SER A 264 6.10 7.88 4.64
N THR A 265 5.36 7.26 5.56
CA THR A 265 4.46 7.91 6.50
C THR A 265 5.14 8.16 7.83
N ARG A 266 4.96 9.36 8.40
CA ARG A 266 5.34 9.63 9.78
C ARG A 266 4.47 8.81 10.72
N ASP A 267 5.11 8.03 11.58
CA ASP A 267 4.49 7.16 12.57
C ASP A 267 5.19 7.37 13.91
N VAL A 268 4.64 8.25 14.75
CA VAL A 268 5.27 8.68 16.00
C VAL A 268 4.26 8.74 17.14
N ARG A 269 4.73 8.68 18.38
CA ARG A 269 3.87 8.94 19.53
C ARG A 269 3.44 10.40 19.58
N TRP A 270 2.25 10.66 20.12
CA TRP A 270 1.69 12.00 20.30
C TRP A 270 2.67 12.94 21.00
N SER A 271 3.35 12.47 22.04
CA SER A 271 4.33 13.24 22.79
C SER A 271 5.55 13.66 21.98
N ALA A 272 5.93 12.91 20.94
CA ALA A 272 7.03 13.28 20.06
C ALA A 272 6.71 14.55 19.24
N LEU A 273 5.44 14.80 18.99
CA LEU A 273 4.94 16.02 18.32
C LEU A 273 4.53 17.12 19.30
N GLY A 274 4.70 16.90 20.60
CA GLY A 274 4.32 17.86 21.65
C GLY A 274 2.81 17.87 21.97
N TYR A 275 2.05 16.85 21.57
CA TYR A 275 0.63 16.74 21.87
C TYR A 275 0.36 15.76 23.01
N THR A 276 -0.74 16.00 23.73
CA THR A 276 -1.29 15.02 24.67
C THR A 276 -2.15 14.03 23.90
N GLN A 277 -1.91 12.74 24.09
CA GLN A 277 -2.72 11.68 23.49
C GLN A 277 -4.17 11.79 24.00
N PRO A 278 -5.19 11.83 23.13
CA PRO A 278 -6.58 11.70 23.54
C PRO A 278 -6.86 10.34 24.18
N ALA A 279 -7.78 10.27 25.14
CA ALA A 279 -7.99 9.07 25.98
C ALA A 279 -8.29 7.79 25.19
N ASP A 280 -9.00 7.90 24.08
CA ASP A 280 -9.40 6.75 23.24
C ASP A 280 -8.65 6.67 21.91
N ALA A 281 -7.62 7.50 21.71
CA ALA A 281 -6.84 7.50 20.48
C ALA A 281 -5.78 6.39 20.50
N PHE A 282 -5.43 5.91 19.31
CA PHE A 282 -4.30 5.01 19.12
C PHE A 282 -3.00 5.65 19.61
N ASP A 283 -2.05 4.86 20.11
CA ASP A 283 -0.80 5.34 20.73
C ASP A 283 0.09 6.18 19.81
N TYR A 284 0.00 5.92 18.52
CA TYR A 284 0.77 6.60 17.49
C TYR A 284 -0.12 7.49 16.63
N VAL A 285 0.48 8.53 16.07
CA VAL A 285 -0.18 9.43 15.13
C VAL A 285 0.49 9.36 13.77
N PHE A 286 -0.36 9.24 12.74
CA PHE A 286 -0.01 9.21 11.32
C PHE A 286 -0.48 10.53 10.73
N ASN A 287 0.36 11.54 10.78
CA ASN A 287 -0.07 12.90 10.45
C ASN A 287 0.66 13.53 9.27
N ALA A 288 1.63 12.82 8.70
CA ALA A 288 2.41 13.30 7.57
C ALA A 288 2.98 12.16 6.74
N PHE A 289 3.26 12.43 5.49
CA PHE A 289 4.10 11.59 4.65
C PHE A 289 5.01 12.43 3.77
N GLY A 290 6.09 11.83 3.29
CA GLY A 290 7.04 12.50 2.41
C GLY A 290 7.53 11.60 1.28
N VAL A 291 8.16 12.26 0.30
CA VAL A 291 8.91 11.64 -0.79
C VAL A 291 10.35 12.03 -0.64
N TRP A 292 11.25 11.06 -0.61
CA TRP A 292 12.70 11.26 -0.60
C TRP A 292 13.30 10.68 -1.86
N GLN A 293 14.34 11.33 -2.35
CA GLN A 293 15.10 10.85 -3.49
C GLN A 293 16.61 11.01 -3.27
N THR A 294 17.40 10.13 -3.89
CA THR A 294 18.80 10.38 -4.19
C THR A 294 19.01 10.22 -5.68
N ALA A 295 19.74 11.14 -6.28
CA ALA A 295 20.07 11.07 -7.70
C ALA A 295 21.20 10.09 -8.01
N ASP A 296 21.97 9.68 -7.00
CA ASP A 296 23.05 8.70 -7.12
C ASP A 296 23.25 7.96 -5.79
N LEU A 297 22.94 6.67 -5.78
CA LEU A 297 23.09 5.78 -4.62
C LEU A 297 24.51 5.83 -3.99
N GLN A 298 25.55 6.09 -4.78
CA GLN A 298 26.94 6.07 -4.30
C GLN A 298 27.39 7.42 -3.74
N ALA A 299 26.88 8.52 -4.28
CA ALA A 299 27.49 9.83 -4.10
C ALA A 299 26.61 10.85 -3.36
N GLN A 300 25.31 10.62 -3.27
CA GLN A 300 24.38 11.64 -2.78
C GLN A 300 23.48 11.15 -1.65
N PRO A 301 23.21 11.99 -0.65
CA PRO A 301 22.26 11.66 0.42
C PRO A 301 20.83 11.61 -0.11
N LEU A 302 19.94 10.98 0.66
CA LEU A 302 18.51 11.08 0.45
C LEU A 302 18.02 12.48 0.83
N GLU A 303 17.37 13.15 -0.10
CA GLU A 303 16.75 14.46 0.11
C GLU A 303 15.24 14.35 0.07
N ARG A 304 14.54 15.02 1.02
CA ARG A 304 13.09 15.10 1.02
C ARG A 304 12.62 16.14 0.00
N ILE A 305 12.04 15.68 -1.11
CA ILE A 305 11.61 16.53 -2.22
C ILE A 305 10.14 16.95 -2.13
N SER A 306 9.29 16.20 -1.40
CA SER A 306 7.88 16.52 -1.19
C SER A 306 7.45 16.12 0.22
N PHE A 307 6.52 16.89 0.78
CA PHE A 307 6.01 16.65 2.13
C PHE A 307 4.58 17.17 2.27
N ILE A 308 3.74 16.43 2.97
CA ILE A 308 2.40 16.85 3.37
C ILE A 308 2.19 16.51 4.84
N GLU A 309 1.60 17.44 5.58
CA GLU A 309 1.33 17.30 7.01
C GLU A 309 -0.07 17.84 7.35
N GLU A 310 -0.74 17.13 8.21
CA GLU A 310 -1.97 17.57 8.88
C GLU A 310 -1.70 17.65 10.40
N VAL A 311 -2.05 18.76 11.01
CA VAL A 311 -1.78 18.97 12.44
C VAL A 311 -2.99 18.52 13.26
N PRO A 312 -2.82 17.67 14.30
CA PRO A 312 -3.90 17.33 15.22
C PRO A 312 -4.42 18.59 15.92
N THR A 313 -5.74 18.74 16.00
CA THR A 313 -6.38 19.84 16.72
C THR A 313 -7.30 19.31 17.81
N ALA A 314 -7.72 20.17 18.74
CA ALA A 314 -8.67 19.78 19.78
C ALA A 314 -10.04 19.36 19.20
N GLU A 315 -10.41 19.88 18.02
CA GLU A 315 -11.65 19.56 17.32
C GLU A 315 -11.52 18.23 16.53
N TYR A 316 -10.31 17.94 16.01
CA TYR A 316 -10.02 16.74 15.21
C TYR A 316 -8.82 15.97 15.79
N PRO A 317 -9.00 15.31 16.96
CA PRO A 317 -7.91 14.63 17.65
C PRO A 317 -7.70 13.20 17.14
N ASN A 318 -7.63 13.00 15.82
CA ASN A 318 -7.51 11.70 15.21
C ASN A 318 -6.05 11.23 15.16
N ALA A 319 -5.85 9.93 15.28
CA ALA A 319 -4.54 9.30 15.12
C ALA A 319 -4.13 9.20 13.63
N PHE A 320 -5.10 9.08 12.73
CA PHE A 320 -4.87 8.92 11.29
C PHE A 320 -5.31 10.19 10.56
N LEU A 321 -4.41 11.16 10.43
CA LEU A 321 -4.66 12.44 9.78
C LEU A 321 -4.23 12.46 8.31
N ASN A 322 -2.98 12.03 8.06
CA ASN A 322 -2.42 11.80 6.72
C ASN A 322 -1.59 10.53 6.74
N ALA A 323 -2.07 9.46 6.13
CA ALA A 323 -1.38 8.19 6.07
C ALA A 323 -1.36 7.65 4.64
N GLN A 324 -0.17 7.39 4.10
CA GLN A 324 -0.08 6.76 2.78
C GLN A 324 -0.65 5.34 2.83
N MET A 325 -1.27 4.93 1.73
CA MET A 325 -1.83 3.59 1.56
C MET A 325 -1.12 2.81 0.48
N ASP A 326 -0.72 3.51 -0.59
CA ASP A 326 0.05 2.95 -1.68
C ASP A 326 0.91 4.01 -2.34
N ALA A 327 1.95 3.57 -3.05
CA ALA A 327 2.76 4.41 -3.91
C ALA A 327 3.20 3.65 -5.15
N TYR A 328 3.37 4.38 -6.24
CA TYR A 328 3.81 3.87 -7.53
C TYR A 328 4.68 4.92 -8.23
N VAL A 329 5.80 4.50 -8.81
CA VAL A 329 6.65 5.38 -9.67
C VAL A 329 6.45 4.93 -11.10
N ASP A 330 5.98 5.84 -11.95
CA ASP A 330 5.70 5.57 -13.35
C ASP A 330 6.94 5.66 -14.25
N SER A 331 6.80 5.32 -15.53
CA SER A 331 7.88 5.37 -16.53
C SER A 331 8.42 6.79 -16.79
N LYS A 332 7.67 7.84 -16.39
CA LYS A 332 8.08 9.25 -16.46
C LYS A 332 8.80 9.72 -15.19
N GLY A 333 8.96 8.83 -14.20
CA GLY A 333 9.56 9.10 -12.90
C GLY A 333 8.64 9.88 -11.94
N ARG A 334 7.36 10.08 -12.26
CA ARG A 334 6.39 10.70 -11.37
C ARG A 334 6.01 9.72 -10.27
N THR A 335 5.80 10.22 -9.07
CA THR A 335 5.39 9.42 -7.92
C THR A 335 3.90 9.61 -7.67
N HIS A 336 3.12 8.56 -7.88
CA HIS A 336 1.71 8.47 -7.54
C HIS A 336 1.58 7.98 -6.10
N ILE A 337 0.76 8.65 -5.28
CA ILE A 337 0.57 8.34 -3.87
C ILE A 337 -0.93 8.27 -3.57
N LEU A 338 -1.39 7.12 -3.11
CA LEU A 338 -2.73 7.00 -2.53
C LEU A 338 -2.60 7.18 -1.02
N TYR A 339 -3.42 8.06 -0.44
CA TYR A 339 -3.34 8.33 0.97
C TYR A 339 -4.70 8.62 1.60
N TRP A 340 -4.80 8.33 2.87
CA TRP A 340 -5.90 8.70 3.72
C TRP A 340 -5.70 10.11 4.25
N GLN A 341 -6.77 10.90 4.29
CA GLN A 341 -6.78 12.20 4.90
C GLN A 341 -8.02 12.35 5.79
N GLN A 342 -7.79 12.83 7.02
CA GLN A 342 -8.85 13.20 7.94
C GLN A 342 -8.31 14.25 8.93
N GLY A 343 -8.95 15.42 9.04
CA GLY A 343 -8.48 16.47 9.95
C GLY A 343 -9.17 17.79 9.67
N ALA A 344 -8.55 18.89 10.05
CA ALA A 344 -9.09 20.24 9.85
C ALA A 344 -9.26 20.58 8.37
N SER A 345 -8.34 20.12 7.52
CA SER A 345 -8.39 20.33 6.06
C SER A 345 -9.60 19.70 5.38
N THR A 346 -10.20 18.67 5.99
CA THR A 346 -11.39 17.97 5.50
C THR A 346 -12.63 18.21 6.36
N ASN A 347 -12.60 19.15 7.31
CA ASN A 347 -13.63 19.33 8.33
C ASN A 347 -13.97 18.03 9.08
N GLY A 348 -12.97 17.19 9.36
CA GLY A 348 -13.10 15.91 10.03
C GLY A 348 -13.64 14.78 9.16
N ALA A 349 -14.03 15.03 7.92
CA ALA A 349 -14.43 13.96 7.00
C ALA A 349 -13.23 13.11 6.59
N SER A 350 -13.46 11.80 6.56
CA SER A 350 -12.47 10.84 6.07
C SER A 350 -12.55 10.73 4.56
N GLN A 351 -11.42 10.82 3.88
CA GLN A 351 -11.35 10.62 2.43
C GLN A 351 -10.04 9.94 2.03
N THR A 352 -10.11 9.14 0.98
CA THR A 352 -8.94 8.65 0.27
C THR A 352 -8.63 9.60 -0.88
N ARG A 353 -7.36 9.94 -1.07
CA ARG A 353 -6.91 10.87 -2.11
C ARG A 353 -5.84 10.23 -2.97
N HIS A 354 -5.75 10.72 -4.20
CA HIS A 354 -4.67 10.42 -5.13
C HIS A 354 -3.85 11.67 -5.37
N ARG A 355 -2.55 11.59 -5.13
CA ARG A 355 -1.59 12.68 -5.35
C ARG A 355 -0.51 12.23 -6.32
N ILE A 356 -0.11 13.13 -7.23
CA ILE A 356 1.01 12.91 -8.15
C ILE A 356 2.07 13.97 -7.87
N VAL A 357 3.30 13.52 -7.67
CA VAL A 357 4.47 14.36 -7.43
C VAL A 357 5.46 14.19 -8.58
N SER A 358 5.95 15.31 -9.12
CA SER A 358 6.98 15.31 -10.17
C SER A 358 8.33 14.83 -9.66
N THR A 359 9.28 14.59 -10.55
CA THR A 359 10.67 14.27 -10.21
C THR A 359 11.41 15.39 -9.46
N THR A 360 10.86 16.61 -9.45
CA THR A 360 11.39 17.77 -8.71
C THR A 360 10.66 18.04 -7.41
N GLY A 361 9.68 17.21 -7.05
CA GLY A 361 8.91 17.36 -5.81
C GLY A 361 7.68 18.25 -5.92
N GLU A 362 7.37 18.78 -7.10
CA GLU A 362 6.17 19.57 -7.32
C GLU A 362 4.91 18.69 -7.33
N THR A 363 3.85 19.12 -6.69
CA THR A 363 2.54 18.48 -6.76
C THR A 363 1.88 18.82 -8.11
N ILE A 364 1.68 17.81 -8.94
CA ILE A 364 1.03 17.94 -10.24
C ILE A 364 -0.49 17.79 -10.09
N PHE A 365 -0.92 16.87 -9.24
CA PHE A 365 -2.31 16.49 -9.03
C PHE A 365 -2.55 16.13 -7.56
N ASP A 366 -3.71 16.43 -7.00
CA ASP A 366 -4.10 16.01 -5.64
C ASP A 366 -5.61 16.13 -5.45
N GLU A 367 -6.34 15.03 -5.72
CA GLU A 367 -7.79 15.02 -5.68
C GLU A 367 -8.34 13.82 -4.88
N PRO A 368 -9.54 13.94 -4.28
CA PRO A 368 -10.19 12.84 -3.60
C PRO A 368 -10.63 11.76 -4.60
N LEU A 369 -10.50 10.50 -4.18
CA LEU A 369 -11.07 9.37 -4.90
C LEU A 369 -12.58 9.23 -4.63
N PRO A 370 -13.33 8.56 -5.53
CA PRO A 370 -14.72 8.21 -5.27
C PRO A 370 -14.86 7.41 -3.96
N GLU A 371 -15.89 7.70 -3.16
CA GLU A 371 -16.15 7.02 -1.88
C GLU A 371 -16.22 5.48 -2.03
N ALA A 372 -16.76 5.00 -3.15
CA ALA A 372 -16.86 3.56 -3.44
C ALA A 372 -15.50 2.85 -3.60
N ALA A 373 -14.39 3.58 -3.76
CA ALA A 373 -13.06 2.98 -3.75
C ALA A 373 -12.72 2.37 -2.37
N GLY A 374 -13.28 2.91 -1.28
CA GLY A 374 -13.00 2.44 0.08
C GLY A 374 -11.62 2.87 0.57
N TYR A 375 -11.05 2.04 1.46
CA TYR A 375 -9.73 2.24 2.06
C TYR A 375 -8.74 1.20 1.52
N TYR A 376 -7.43 1.40 1.74
CA TYR A 376 -6.37 0.46 1.34
C TYR A 376 -6.34 0.15 -0.15
N ASN A 377 -6.48 1.19 -0.95
CA ASN A 377 -6.42 1.11 -2.40
C ASN A 377 -5.00 0.82 -2.89
N ARG A 378 -4.89 0.26 -4.09
CA ARG A 378 -3.62 0.03 -4.79
C ARG A 378 -3.64 0.71 -6.15
N ILE A 379 -2.51 1.33 -6.52
CA ILE A 379 -2.31 1.93 -7.85
C ILE A 379 -1.26 1.15 -8.63
N PHE A 380 -1.52 0.91 -9.91
CA PHE A 380 -0.62 0.17 -10.79
C PHE A 380 -0.84 0.53 -12.27
N GLN A 381 0.05 0.03 -13.13
CA GLN A 381 -0.07 0.09 -14.59
C GLN A 381 -0.13 -1.32 -15.17
N ASP A 382 -0.81 -1.48 -16.32
CA ASP A 382 -0.78 -2.69 -17.14
C ASP A 382 0.37 -2.65 -18.18
N GLY A 383 0.42 -3.63 -19.09
CA GLY A 383 1.42 -3.75 -20.16
C GLY A 383 1.38 -2.61 -21.19
N HIS A 384 0.29 -1.88 -21.26
CA HIS A 384 0.11 -0.69 -22.12
C HIS A 384 0.33 0.62 -21.38
N GLU A 385 0.90 0.58 -20.16
CA GLU A 385 1.12 1.73 -19.27
C GLU A 385 -0.17 2.46 -18.84
N ARG A 386 -1.35 1.82 -18.95
CA ARG A 386 -2.62 2.36 -18.48
C ARG A 386 -2.72 2.21 -16.96
N PHE A 387 -3.19 3.25 -16.30
CA PHE A 387 -3.27 3.30 -14.85
C PHE A 387 -4.60 2.76 -14.33
N TYR A 388 -4.53 2.12 -13.17
CA TYR A 388 -5.69 1.59 -12.44
C TYR A 388 -5.55 1.82 -10.95
N ILE A 389 -6.70 2.00 -10.29
CA ILE A 389 -6.80 1.92 -8.82
C ILE A 389 -7.70 0.74 -8.47
N LEU A 390 -7.17 -0.22 -7.71
CA LEU A 390 -7.91 -1.33 -7.14
C LEU A 390 -8.27 -1.00 -5.69
N GLY A 391 -9.56 -0.78 -5.44
CA GLY A 391 -10.10 -0.49 -4.11
C GLY A 391 -10.35 -1.75 -3.29
N SER A 392 -10.17 -1.67 -1.98
CA SER A 392 -10.40 -2.80 -1.05
C SER A 392 -11.84 -3.35 -1.07
N SER A 393 -12.79 -2.58 -1.59
CA SER A 393 -14.17 -3.02 -1.81
C SER A 393 -14.37 -3.93 -3.04
N GLY A 394 -13.30 -4.31 -3.76
CA GLY A 394 -13.37 -5.05 -5.01
C GLY A 394 -13.88 -4.17 -6.17
N VAL A 395 -13.46 -2.92 -6.22
CA VAL A 395 -13.77 -2.01 -7.32
C VAL A 395 -12.47 -1.59 -7.99
N LEU A 396 -12.38 -1.74 -9.29
CA LEU A 396 -11.26 -1.33 -10.12
C LEU A 396 -11.66 -0.07 -10.91
N TYR A 397 -10.91 1.00 -10.75
CA TYR A 397 -11.05 2.24 -11.52
C TYR A 397 -9.92 2.32 -12.55
N PRO A 398 -10.21 2.25 -13.87
CA PRO A 398 -9.26 2.73 -14.86
C PRO A 398 -9.09 4.23 -14.70
N LEU A 399 -7.85 4.74 -14.82
CA LEU A 399 -7.56 6.16 -14.81
C LEU A 399 -7.38 6.65 -16.26
N ASP A 400 -7.38 7.96 -16.43
CA ASP A 400 -7.05 8.58 -17.72
C ASP A 400 -5.57 8.38 -18.11
N GLU A 401 -5.18 8.84 -19.30
CA GLU A 401 -3.81 8.70 -19.83
C GLU A 401 -2.72 9.37 -18.98
N ASN A 402 -3.10 10.32 -18.14
CA ASN A 402 -2.21 10.98 -17.19
C ASN A 402 -2.13 10.25 -15.84
N GLY A 403 -2.99 9.26 -15.62
CA GLY A 403 -3.15 8.57 -14.36
C GLY A 403 -3.83 9.44 -13.28
N GLU A 404 -4.65 10.40 -13.68
CA GLU A 404 -5.27 11.40 -12.79
C GLU A 404 -6.73 11.06 -12.49
N GLN A 405 -7.60 11.14 -13.49
CA GLN A 405 -9.05 11.07 -13.31
C GLN A 405 -9.58 9.65 -13.40
N PRO A 406 -10.33 9.16 -12.36
CA PRO A 406 -10.95 7.85 -12.43
C PRO A 406 -12.10 7.83 -13.46
N GLY A 407 -12.11 6.78 -14.29
CA GLY A 407 -13.20 6.43 -15.20
C GLY A 407 -14.30 5.61 -14.51
N GLU A 408 -15.18 5.01 -15.32
CA GLU A 408 -16.26 4.16 -14.82
C GLU A 408 -15.72 2.93 -14.08
N PRO A 409 -16.26 2.63 -12.90
CA PRO A 409 -15.77 1.53 -12.06
C PRO A 409 -16.14 0.15 -12.64
N ILE A 410 -15.20 -0.78 -12.51
CA ILE A 410 -15.35 -2.20 -12.86
C ILE A 410 -15.43 -3.00 -11.57
N ARG A 411 -16.44 -3.87 -11.42
CA ARG A 411 -16.57 -4.77 -10.28
C ARG A 411 -15.67 -5.98 -10.44
N ILE A 412 -14.90 -6.27 -9.38
CA ILE A 412 -14.08 -7.47 -9.23
C ILE A 412 -14.79 -8.43 -8.30
N ASP A 413 -14.93 -9.69 -8.72
CA ASP A 413 -15.54 -10.74 -7.90
C ASP A 413 -14.51 -11.34 -6.94
N LEU A 414 -14.65 -11.07 -5.66
CA LEU A 414 -13.77 -11.58 -4.61
C LEU A 414 -14.15 -12.99 -4.13
N GLY A 415 -15.05 -13.70 -4.83
CA GLY A 415 -15.47 -15.06 -4.46
C GLY A 415 -16.22 -15.12 -3.12
N GLY A 416 -16.84 -14.03 -2.69
CA GLY A 416 -17.50 -13.92 -1.40
C GLY A 416 -16.58 -13.63 -0.22
N TYR A 417 -15.28 -13.45 -0.44
CA TYR A 417 -14.31 -13.09 0.58
C TYR A 417 -14.26 -11.57 0.79
N GLU A 418 -13.97 -11.16 2.03
CA GLU A 418 -13.67 -9.76 2.36
C GLU A 418 -12.16 -9.55 2.42
N VAL A 419 -11.67 -8.45 1.86
CA VAL A 419 -10.26 -8.06 1.95
C VAL A 419 -9.98 -7.50 3.34
N GLU A 420 -9.01 -8.10 4.02
CA GLU A 420 -8.61 -7.65 5.35
C GLU A 420 -7.79 -6.37 5.28
N TYR A 421 -7.62 -5.78 6.44
CA TYR A 421 -6.75 -4.68 6.78
C TYR A 421 -5.43 -4.71 6.00
N SER A 422 -5.10 -3.66 5.30
CA SER A 422 -3.92 -3.47 4.44
C SER A 422 -4.09 -3.85 2.96
N GLY A 423 -5.22 -4.40 2.55
CA GLY A 423 -5.59 -4.59 1.15
C GLY A 423 -4.77 -5.65 0.41
N TYR A 424 -4.49 -5.38 -0.85
CA TYR A 424 -3.88 -6.32 -1.78
C TYR A 424 -2.36 -6.23 -1.84
N GLY A 425 -1.70 -7.35 -2.16
CA GLY A 425 -0.35 -7.38 -2.71
C GLY A 425 -0.41 -7.58 -4.22
N LEU A 426 0.36 -6.81 -4.98
CA LEU A 426 0.36 -6.80 -6.44
C LEU A 426 1.73 -7.17 -7.01
N SER A 427 1.72 -7.85 -8.17
CA SER A 427 2.93 -8.12 -8.96
C SER A 427 3.25 -6.91 -9.85
N VAL A 428 3.95 -5.94 -9.31
CA VAL A 428 4.28 -4.66 -9.97
C VAL A 428 5.78 -4.54 -10.26
N PRO A 429 6.24 -3.59 -11.09
CA PRO A 429 7.68 -3.44 -11.40
C PRO A 429 8.59 -3.36 -10.17
N ARG A 430 8.13 -2.74 -9.08
CA ARG A 430 8.86 -2.69 -7.80
C ARG A 430 9.13 -4.08 -7.20
N THR A 431 8.32 -5.08 -7.53
CA THR A 431 8.53 -6.47 -7.10
C THR A 431 9.46 -7.26 -8.03
N GLY A 432 9.83 -6.67 -9.17
CA GLY A 432 10.60 -7.33 -10.24
C GLY A 432 9.73 -8.00 -11.30
N THR A 433 8.41 -7.82 -11.25
CA THR A 433 7.51 -8.26 -12.32
C THR A 433 7.42 -7.16 -13.37
N PRO A 434 7.80 -7.41 -14.63
CA PRO A 434 7.62 -6.43 -15.71
C PRO A 434 6.15 -6.06 -15.90
N LEU A 435 5.89 -4.89 -16.46
CA LEU A 435 4.54 -4.53 -16.92
C LEU A 435 4.00 -5.57 -17.88
N SER A 436 2.74 -5.94 -17.72
CA SER A 436 2.10 -7.02 -18.47
C SER A 436 0.60 -6.76 -18.57
N ASP A 437 -0.06 -7.40 -19.54
CA ASP A 437 -1.53 -7.42 -19.66
C ASP A 437 -2.18 -8.30 -18.59
N THR A 438 -1.40 -8.84 -17.67
CA THR A 438 -1.89 -9.56 -16.50
C THR A 438 -1.32 -8.98 -15.22
N MET A 439 -2.14 -8.93 -14.16
CA MET A 439 -1.77 -8.52 -12.82
C MET A 439 -2.09 -9.63 -11.84
N GLU A 440 -1.08 -10.12 -11.15
CA GLU A 440 -1.24 -11.10 -10.08
C GLU A 440 -1.60 -10.38 -8.78
N VAL A 441 -2.64 -10.83 -8.13
CA VAL A 441 -3.18 -10.20 -6.92
C VAL A 441 -3.26 -11.22 -5.80
N VAL A 442 -2.71 -10.89 -4.63
CA VAL A 442 -2.90 -11.66 -3.40
C VAL A 442 -3.54 -10.80 -2.33
N PHE A 443 -4.32 -11.42 -1.44
CA PHE A 443 -4.94 -10.71 -0.32
C PHE A 443 -5.26 -11.67 0.85
N PRO A 444 -5.23 -11.17 2.10
CA PRO A 444 -5.72 -11.92 3.25
C PRO A 444 -7.24 -11.81 3.34
N SER A 445 -7.90 -12.87 3.77
CA SER A 445 -9.29 -12.81 4.17
C SER A 445 -9.42 -12.52 5.66
N GLY A 446 -10.36 -11.62 6.02
CA GLY A 446 -10.50 -11.09 7.37
C GLY A 446 -10.93 -12.07 8.46
N ASP A 447 -11.50 -13.22 8.13
CA ASP A 447 -12.08 -14.11 9.12
C ASP A 447 -11.26 -15.38 9.39
N GLU A 448 -10.31 -15.71 8.53
CA GLU A 448 -9.61 -16.97 8.58
C GLU A 448 -8.17 -16.81 8.13
N ARG A 449 -7.34 -17.72 8.47
CA ARG A 449 -5.93 -17.76 8.09
C ARG A 449 -5.73 -17.99 6.58
N LEU A 450 -6.63 -17.41 5.76
CA LEU A 450 -6.60 -17.56 4.32
C LEU A 450 -5.65 -16.54 3.68
N TRP A 451 -4.86 -17.02 2.78
CA TRP A 451 -4.08 -16.23 1.84
C TRP A 451 -4.59 -16.55 0.45
N LEU A 452 -5.17 -15.57 -0.21
CA LEU A 452 -5.97 -15.73 -1.42
C LEU A 452 -5.25 -15.11 -2.62
N TYR A 453 -5.58 -15.59 -3.81
CA TYR A 453 -5.02 -15.16 -5.08
C TYR A 453 -6.11 -15.07 -6.15
N PHE A 454 -5.97 -14.11 -7.05
CA PHE A 454 -6.61 -14.07 -8.36
C PHE A 454 -5.73 -13.31 -9.36
N GLN A 455 -6.03 -13.45 -10.65
CA GLN A 455 -5.36 -12.74 -11.74
C GLN A 455 -6.36 -11.81 -12.43
N LEU A 456 -5.95 -10.58 -12.70
CA LEU A 456 -6.63 -9.68 -13.62
C LEU A 456 -5.95 -9.75 -14.99
N ARG A 457 -6.74 -9.65 -16.05
CA ARG A 457 -6.25 -9.58 -17.42
C ARG A 457 -6.91 -8.39 -18.14
N PHE A 458 -6.10 -7.62 -18.84
CA PHE A 458 -6.44 -6.36 -19.51
C PHE A 458 -6.34 -6.56 -21.03
N ASP A 459 -7.48 -6.70 -21.70
CA ASP A 459 -7.56 -6.95 -23.14
C ASP A 459 -8.06 -5.67 -23.86
N ASP A 460 -7.46 -5.34 -25.00
CA ASP A 460 -7.98 -4.34 -25.93
C ASP A 460 -9.05 -4.99 -26.83
N LYS A 461 -10.20 -4.33 -27.00
CA LYS A 461 -11.23 -4.72 -27.99
C LYS A 461 -11.11 -3.90 -29.25
#